data_2de9b10aebef75c15d194c7953774613
#
_entry.id   2de9b10aebef75c15d194c7953774613
#
_cell.length_a   1.000
_cell.length_b   1.000
_cell.length_c   1.000
_cell.angle_alpha   90.00
_cell.angle_beta   90.00
_cell.angle_gamma   90.00
#
_symmetry.space_group_name_H-M   'P 1'
#
loop_
_entity.id
_entity.type
_entity.pdbx_description
1 polymer ?
#
loop_
_entity_poly.entity_id
_entity_poly.type
_entity_poly.pdbx_seq_one_letter_code
_entity_poly.pdbx_strand_id
1 'polypeptide(L)'
;MEYKEIKLNVSNNKIREYKQFEGMKLYSDFFKSEDGRKLTNKRVYVTRKQNYVYYERTDVNWNYWSNKDSYNSDFIPDNVEHNIIFEISSELSTFSKHLGKELIEKIELKYKNGEILEILDI
;
A
#
# COMPACT_ATOMS: atom_id res chain seq x y z
N MET A 1 15.04 15.28 1.41
CA MET A 1 13.84 14.56 0.94
C MET A 1 13.37 15.18 -0.37
N GLU A 2 13.17 14.36 -1.36
CA GLU A 2 12.84 14.83 -2.71
C GLU A 2 11.46 14.33 -3.12
N TYR A 3 10.69 15.21 -3.76
CA TYR A 3 9.47 14.83 -4.45
C TYR A 3 9.85 14.20 -5.80
N LYS A 4 9.16 13.12 -6.12
CA LYS A 4 9.33 12.42 -7.39
C LYS A 4 7.98 12.02 -7.95
N GLU A 5 7.97 11.64 -9.20
CA GLU A 5 6.75 11.15 -9.84
C GLU A 5 6.38 9.79 -9.25
N ILE A 6 5.15 9.71 -8.73
CA ILE A 6 4.58 8.49 -8.18
C ILE A 6 3.46 8.04 -9.09
N LYS A 7 3.45 6.77 -9.46
CA LYS A 7 2.39 6.17 -10.27
C LYS A 7 1.86 4.94 -9.54
N LEU A 8 0.59 4.97 -9.19
CA LEU A 8 -0.07 3.90 -8.45
C LEU A 8 -1.12 3.21 -9.30
N ASN A 9 -1.09 1.90 -9.31
CA ASN A 9 -2.08 1.09 -10.02
C ASN A 9 -3.32 0.93 -9.17
N VAL A 10 -4.44 1.46 -9.65
CA VAL A 10 -5.77 1.33 -9.02
C VAL A 10 -6.73 0.58 -9.95
N SER A 11 -6.20 -0.25 -10.83
CA SER A 11 -6.97 -1.00 -11.82
C SER A 11 -7.95 -1.96 -11.18
N ASN A 12 -9.09 -2.14 -11.84
CA ASN A 12 -10.05 -3.19 -11.51
C ASN A 12 -10.11 -4.22 -12.63
N ASN A 13 -11.00 -5.18 -12.52
CA ASN A 13 -11.10 -6.28 -13.51
C ASN A 13 -11.45 -5.84 -14.94
N LYS A 14 -11.94 -4.62 -15.12
CA LYS A 14 -12.43 -4.13 -16.41
C LYS A 14 -11.59 -3.00 -16.99
N ILE A 15 -10.97 -2.20 -16.14
CA ILE A 15 -10.27 -0.98 -16.55
C ILE A 15 -8.90 -0.93 -15.91
N ARG A 16 -7.89 -0.66 -16.72
CA ARG A 16 -6.56 -0.35 -16.19
C ARG A 16 -6.54 1.14 -15.88
N GLU A 17 -6.39 1.46 -14.60
CA GLU A 17 -6.35 2.82 -14.13
C GLU A 17 -5.12 3.06 -13.27
N TYR A 18 -4.47 4.20 -13.49
CA TYR A 18 -3.31 4.61 -12.72
C TYR A 18 -3.55 6.01 -12.16
N LYS A 19 -3.10 6.24 -10.95
CA LYS A 19 -3.06 7.57 -10.33
C LYS A 19 -1.61 8.05 -10.32
N GLN A 20 -1.39 9.24 -10.84
CA GLN A 20 -0.05 9.79 -10.95
C GLN A 20 0.01 11.18 -10.29
N PHE A 21 1.05 11.39 -9.50
CA PHE A 21 1.26 12.65 -8.79
C PHE A 21 2.73 12.83 -8.45
N GLU A 22 3.13 14.06 -8.16
CA GLU A 22 4.44 14.32 -7.58
C GLU A 22 4.33 14.21 -6.06
N GLY A 23 5.12 13.35 -5.47
CA GLY A 23 5.02 13.08 -4.04
C GLY A 23 6.24 12.39 -3.47
N MET A 24 6.12 12.09 -2.19
CA MET A 24 7.16 11.42 -1.43
C MET A 24 6.50 10.37 -0.54
N LYS A 25 7.07 9.18 -0.50
CA LYS A 25 6.56 8.10 0.35
C LYS A 25 6.99 8.35 1.80
N LEU A 26 6.02 8.43 2.71
CA LEU A 26 6.27 8.64 4.13
C LEU A 26 6.28 7.34 4.92
N TYR A 27 5.56 6.34 4.45
CA TYR A 27 5.40 5.08 5.17
C TYR A 27 5.10 3.96 4.18
N SER A 28 5.64 2.77 4.45
CA SER A 28 5.30 1.56 3.72
C SER A 28 5.51 0.35 4.62
N ASP A 29 4.57 -0.59 4.59
CA ASP A 29 4.68 -1.83 5.32
C ASP A 29 3.90 -2.95 4.61
N PHE A 30 4.23 -4.19 4.94
CA PHE A 30 3.59 -5.39 4.41
C PHE A 30 2.98 -6.21 5.53
N PHE A 31 1.78 -6.74 5.29
CA PHE A 31 1.06 -7.56 6.24
C PHE A 31 0.59 -8.84 5.55
N LYS A 32 0.80 -9.98 6.19
CA LYS A 32 0.30 -11.27 5.70
C LYS A 32 -1.06 -11.55 6.33
N SER A 33 -1.98 -12.14 5.56
CA SER A 33 -3.22 -12.66 6.12
C SER A 33 -2.91 -13.80 7.09
N GLU A 34 -3.86 -14.15 7.98
CA GLU A 34 -3.66 -15.21 8.97
C GLU A 34 -3.30 -16.55 8.33
N ASP A 35 -3.91 -16.86 7.20
CA ASP A 35 -3.64 -18.09 6.45
C ASP A 35 -2.39 -18.02 5.56
N GLY A 36 -1.76 -16.85 5.48
CA GLY A 36 -0.56 -16.63 4.67
C GLY A 36 -0.82 -16.50 3.16
N ARG A 37 -2.06 -16.58 2.71
CA ARG A 37 -2.40 -16.61 1.27
C ARG A 37 -2.32 -15.27 0.59
N LYS A 38 -2.51 -14.18 1.34
CA LYS A 38 -2.56 -12.82 0.82
C LYS A 38 -1.54 -11.94 1.49
N LEU A 39 -1.06 -10.97 0.75
CA LEU A 39 -0.10 -9.98 1.22
C LEU A 39 -0.68 -8.59 0.97
N THR A 40 -0.77 -7.80 2.01
CA THR A 40 -1.27 -6.43 1.91
C THR A 40 -0.11 -5.45 2.09
N ASN A 41 0.03 -4.55 1.13
CA ASN A 41 0.97 -3.43 1.23
C ASN A 41 0.20 -2.15 1.53
N LYS A 42 0.58 -1.47 2.61
CA LYS A 42 0.00 -0.19 3.01
C LYS A 42 1.06 0.90 2.86
N ARG A 43 0.71 1.98 2.18
CA ARG A 43 1.62 3.09 1.91
C ARG A 43 0.97 4.42 2.19
N VAL A 44 1.76 5.38 2.66
CA VAL A 44 1.33 6.76 2.82
C VAL A 44 2.30 7.67 2.07
N TYR A 45 1.76 8.59 1.31
CA TYR A 45 2.52 9.58 0.56
C TYR A 45 2.10 10.98 0.97
N VAL A 46 3.01 11.96 0.81
CA VAL A 46 2.66 13.37 0.80
C VAL A 46 2.91 13.90 -0.61
N THR A 47 1.98 14.70 -1.11
CA THR A 47 2.12 15.30 -2.44
C THR A 47 2.87 16.63 -2.34
N ARG A 48 3.37 17.12 -3.48
CA ARG A 48 4.01 18.45 -3.54
C ARG A 48 3.08 19.56 -3.06
N LYS A 49 1.78 19.39 -3.25
CA LYS A 49 0.77 20.35 -2.78
C LYS A 49 0.38 20.17 -1.30
N GLN A 50 1.09 19.28 -0.59
CA GLN A 50 0.90 18.99 0.84
C GLN A 50 -0.45 18.33 1.16
N ASN A 51 -0.97 17.55 0.25
CA ASN A 51 -2.03 16.59 0.52
C ASN A 51 -1.42 15.22 0.82
N TYR A 52 -2.15 14.39 1.53
CA TYR A 52 -1.70 13.05 1.87
C TYR A 52 -2.49 12.01 1.06
N VAL A 53 -1.81 10.95 0.67
CA VAL A 53 -2.39 9.84 -0.09
C VAL A 53 -2.19 8.57 0.69
N TYR A 54 -3.27 7.82 0.90
CA TYR A 54 -3.23 6.47 1.43
C TYR A 54 -3.47 5.49 0.29
N TYR A 55 -2.59 4.51 0.18
CA TYR A 55 -2.68 3.46 -0.83
C TYR A 55 -2.51 2.11 -0.16
N GLU A 56 -3.48 1.23 -0.39
CA GLU A 56 -3.45 -0.13 0.12
C GLU A 56 -3.74 -1.08 -1.03
N ARG A 57 -2.92 -2.11 -1.16
CA ARG A 57 -3.11 -3.12 -2.18
C ARG A 57 -2.92 -4.50 -1.55
N THR A 58 -3.89 -5.38 -1.76
CA THR A 58 -3.83 -6.76 -1.32
C THR A 58 -3.66 -7.66 -2.54
N ASP A 59 -2.59 -8.44 -2.54
CA ASP A 59 -2.23 -9.35 -3.62
C ASP A 59 -2.10 -10.78 -3.10
N VAL A 60 -1.99 -11.71 -4.04
CA VAL A 60 -1.65 -13.09 -3.73
C VAL A 60 -0.24 -13.15 -3.16
N ASN A 61 -0.05 -13.90 -2.09
CA ASN A 61 1.28 -14.18 -1.57
C ASN A 61 1.87 -15.35 -2.36
N TRP A 62 2.67 -15.02 -3.38
CA TRP A 62 3.28 -16.02 -4.25
C TRP A 62 4.21 -16.98 -3.52
N ASN A 63 4.83 -16.56 -2.42
CA ASN A 63 5.67 -17.44 -1.61
C ASN A 63 4.85 -18.56 -0.97
N TYR A 64 3.64 -18.26 -0.55
CA TYR A 64 2.71 -19.27 -0.03
C TYR A 64 2.36 -20.30 -1.11
N TRP A 65 1.96 -19.81 -2.28
CA TRP A 65 1.51 -20.67 -3.37
C TRP A 65 2.63 -21.45 -4.03
N SER A 66 3.85 -20.92 -4.05
CA SER A 66 5.00 -21.64 -4.61
C SER A 66 5.44 -22.82 -3.74
N ASN A 67 5.14 -22.79 -2.44
CA ASN A 67 5.43 -23.87 -1.50
C ASN A 67 4.34 -24.93 -1.45
N LYS A 68 3.20 -24.67 -2.07
CA LYS A 68 2.13 -25.64 -2.27
C LYS A 68 2.35 -26.34 -3.60
N ASP A 69 1.69 -27.48 -3.77
CA ASP A 69 1.74 -28.19 -5.03
C ASP A 69 1.24 -27.24 -6.15
N SER A 70 2.20 -26.68 -6.86
CA SER A 70 1.96 -25.69 -7.90
C SER A 70 1.21 -26.27 -9.11
N TYR A 71 0.99 -27.55 -9.11
CA TYR A 71 0.23 -28.24 -10.17
C TYR A 71 -1.27 -28.29 -9.88
N ASN A 72 -1.71 -27.60 -8.86
CA ASN A 72 -3.15 -27.45 -8.64
C ASN A 72 -3.70 -26.58 -9.76
N SER A 73 -4.27 -27.25 -10.77
CA SER A 73 -4.84 -26.60 -11.95
C SER A 73 -6.04 -25.71 -11.63
N ASP A 74 -6.58 -25.78 -10.42
CA ASP A 74 -7.70 -24.97 -9.97
C ASP A 74 -7.27 -23.59 -9.52
N PHE A 75 -5.97 -23.37 -9.32
CA PHE A 75 -5.47 -22.04 -8.97
C PHE A 75 -5.28 -21.21 -10.23
N ILE A 76 -6.19 -20.28 -10.44
CA ILE A 76 -6.11 -19.32 -11.53
C ILE A 76 -5.83 -17.94 -10.91
N PRO A 77 -4.60 -17.39 -11.08
CA PRO A 77 -4.26 -16.10 -10.48
C PRO A 77 -5.21 -14.97 -10.84
N ASP A 78 -5.81 -15.02 -12.01
CA ASP A 78 -6.75 -14.01 -12.51
C ASP A 78 -8.07 -14.00 -11.74
N ASN A 79 -8.36 -15.04 -10.98
CA ASN A 79 -9.56 -15.12 -10.15
C ASN A 79 -9.36 -14.53 -8.76
N VAL A 80 -8.15 -14.09 -8.44
CA VAL A 80 -7.87 -13.45 -7.16
C VAL A 80 -8.21 -11.99 -7.28
N GLU A 81 -9.21 -11.55 -6.52
CA GLU A 81 -9.54 -10.14 -6.46
C GLU A 81 -8.40 -9.36 -5.82
N HIS A 82 -7.93 -8.34 -6.51
CA HIS A 82 -7.01 -7.37 -5.96
C HIS A 82 -7.83 -6.29 -5.28
N ASN A 83 -7.72 -6.21 -3.97
CA ASN A 83 -8.36 -5.15 -3.22
C ASN A 83 -7.43 -3.95 -3.18
N ILE A 84 -7.90 -2.85 -3.72
CA ILE A 84 -7.14 -1.60 -3.76
C ILE A 84 -7.94 -0.51 -3.08
N ILE A 85 -7.29 0.20 -2.17
CA ILE A 85 -7.83 1.39 -1.52
C ILE A 85 -6.93 2.56 -1.89
N PHE A 86 -7.54 3.64 -2.37
CA PHE A 86 -6.84 4.87 -2.70
C PHE A 86 -7.64 6.03 -2.14
N GLU A 87 -7.03 6.80 -1.24
CA GLU A 87 -7.69 7.95 -0.60
C GLU A 87 -6.73 9.14 -0.56
N ILE A 88 -7.31 10.33 -0.71
CA ILE A 88 -6.58 11.60 -0.60
C ILE A 88 -7.21 12.41 0.53
N SER A 89 -6.38 13.03 1.37
CA SER A 89 -6.84 13.92 2.42
C SER A 89 -5.82 15.02 2.67
N SER A 90 -6.30 16.15 3.16
CA SER A 90 -5.41 17.22 3.64
C SER A 90 -4.85 16.92 5.02
N GLU A 91 -5.33 15.88 5.70
CA GLU A 91 -4.93 15.52 7.05
C GLU A 91 -4.58 14.03 7.14
N LEU A 92 -3.43 13.72 7.74
CA LEU A 92 -3.01 12.34 7.99
C LEU A 92 -3.97 11.58 8.91
N SER A 93 -4.57 12.29 9.85
CA SER A 93 -5.52 11.69 10.81
C SER A 93 -6.70 10.99 10.14
N THR A 94 -7.04 11.38 8.91
CA THR A 94 -8.09 10.72 8.13
C THR A 94 -7.80 9.23 7.93
N PHE A 95 -6.54 8.84 7.88
CA PHE A 95 -6.14 7.46 7.63
C PHE A 95 -6.02 6.61 8.89
N SER A 96 -6.39 7.15 10.06
CA SER A 96 -6.39 6.40 11.32
C SER A 96 -7.28 5.17 11.27
N LYS A 97 -8.34 5.22 10.49
CA LYS A 97 -9.23 4.07 10.27
C LYS A 97 -8.53 2.88 9.61
N HIS A 98 -7.42 3.12 8.90
CA HIS A 98 -6.64 2.08 8.23
C HIS A 98 -5.39 1.67 9.00
N LEU A 99 -4.74 2.61 9.67
CA LEU A 99 -3.42 2.42 10.26
C LEU A 99 -3.43 2.50 11.80
N GLY A 100 -4.47 3.05 12.39
CA GLY A 100 -4.54 3.31 13.81
C GLY A 100 -3.89 4.63 14.19
N LYS A 101 -4.38 5.21 15.28
CA LYS A 101 -3.97 6.54 15.75
C LYS A 101 -2.48 6.60 16.09
N GLU A 102 -1.96 5.58 16.77
CA GLU A 102 -0.56 5.56 17.21
C GLU A 102 0.41 5.58 16.05
N LEU A 103 0.13 4.81 15.01
CA LEU A 103 0.98 4.75 13.82
C LEU A 103 0.92 6.08 13.05
N ILE A 104 -0.25 6.68 12.94
CA ILE A 104 -0.41 8.00 12.30
C ILE A 104 0.40 9.06 13.04
N GLU A 105 0.36 9.10 14.37
CA GLU A 105 1.15 10.03 15.18
C GLU A 105 2.65 9.82 14.96
N LYS A 106 3.07 8.57 14.86
CA LYS A 106 4.46 8.21 14.59
C LYS A 106 4.92 8.70 13.21
N ILE A 107 4.08 8.51 12.20
CA ILE A 107 4.36 8.98 10.83
C ILE A 107 4.47 10.51 10.81
N GLU A 108 3.55 11.22 11.45
CA GLU A 108 3.59 12.69 11.54
C GLU A 108 4.87 13.18 12.18
N LEU A 109 5.24 12.58 13.31
CA LEU A 109 6.43 12.98 14.06
C LEU A 109 7.70 12.76 13.22
N LYS A 110 7.80 11.62 12.55
CA LYS A 110 8.94 11.32 11.69
C LYS A 110 9.02 12.30 10.52
N TYR A 111 7.90 12.59 9.90
CA TYR A 111 7.85 13.54 8.78
C TYR A 111 8.31 14.94 9.22
N LYS A 112 7.84 15.41 10.37
CA LYS A 112 8.28 16.71 10.93
C LYS A 112 9.78 16.76 11.17
N ASN A 113 10.38 15.62 11.51
CA ASN A 113 11.82 15.49 11.76
C ASN A 113 12.62 15.19 10.48
N GLY A 114 11.98 15.18 9.32
CA GLY A 114 12.64 14.85 8.06
C GLY A 114 12.94 13.37 7.87
N GLU A 115 12.24 12.50 8.59
CA GLU A 115 12.45 11.05 8.53
C GLU A 115 11.30 10.32 7.83
N ILE A 116 11.62 9.20 7.20
CA ILE A 116 10.66 8.34 6.52
C ILE A 116 10.71 6.96 7.18
N LEU A 117 9.55 6.33 7.36
CA LEU A 117 9.46 4.97 7.87
C LEU A 117 9.08 4.01 6.74
N GLU A 118 10.01 3.14 6.39
CA GLU A 118 9.77 2.08 5.41
C GLU A 118 10.15 0.74 6.01
N ILE A 119 9.20 -0.19 6.02
CA ILE A 119 9.42 -1.55 6.50
C ILE A 119 9.40 -2.46 5.28
N LEU A 120 10.51 -3.15 5.06
CA LEU A 120 10.71 -4.00 3.89
C LEU A 120 10.45 -5.45 4.24
N ASP A 121 9.77 -6.16 3.35
CA ASP A 121 9.55 -7.60 3.45
C ASP A 121 10.65 -8.32 2.66
N ILE A 122 11.83 -8.37 3.25
CA ILE A 122 13.00 -8.99 2.62
C ILE A 122 13.68 -10.01 3.52
#